data_ec530faa5d5784b8af5f7628b4b40379
#
_entry.id   ec530faa5d5784b8af5f7628b4b40379
#
_cell.length_a   1.000
_cell.length_b   1.000
_cell.length_c   1.000
_cell.angle_alpha   90.00
_cell.angle_beta   90.00
_cell.angle_gamma   90.00
#
_symmetry.space_group_name_H-M   'P 1'
#
loop_
_entity.id
_entity.type
_entity.pdbx_description
1 polymer ?
#
loop_
_entity_poly.entity_id
_entity_poly.type
_entity_poly.pdbx_seq_one_letter_code
_entity_poly.pdbx_strand_id
1 'polypeptide(L)'
;MWLDHASFIIKLGNTTIITDPVFEKYYGYFGFGTKKYIKPPLELRELPEINLFLLSHNHLDHMSQKTINNFPYKNTKVLVPLKLGKYFTRNGYKKDKVKEMDWFDKVEINDEITITMLPAQHWSKRWIWGDGNTNRSLWGSFLIEYKGKKIFFACDTGPAPFYKELGEKFGPIDLGFGNIGAYNFFPIINVKDKSTAHANPEELLSLMKDLRVKKVIGMHWGTAILSLEPIWELSLIHI
;
A
#
# COMPACT_ATOMS: atom_id res chain seq x y z
N MET A 1 -12.22 2.78 6.85
CA MET A 1 -13.00 2.97 5.59
C MET A 1 -12.10 2.64 4.42
N TRP A 2 -12.56 1.81 3.50
CA TRP A 2 -11.89 1.59 2.22
C TRP A 2 -12.27 2.74 1.27
N LEU A 3 -11.29 3.36 0.66
CA LEU A 3 -11.52 4.40 -0.34
C LEU A 3 -11.58 3.80 -1.75
N ASP A 4 -10.58 3.05 -2.10
CA ASP A 4 -10.48 2.18 -3.27
C ASP A 4 -9.11 1.47 -3.25
N HIS A 5 -8.91 0.48 -4.13
CA HIS A 5 -7.62 -0.19 -4.37
C HIS A 5 -6.87 -0.54 -3.08
N ALA A 6 -5.74 0.11 -2.80
CA ALA A 6 -4.97 -0.01 -1.56
C ALA A 6 -5.13 1.19 -0.62
N SER A 7 -6.11 2.07 -0.90
CA SER A 7 -6.33 3.29 -0.14
C SER A 7 -7.34 3.07 0.99
N PHE A 8 -6.91 3.28 2.23
CA PHE A 8 -7.75 3.18 3.43
C PHE A 8 -7.63 4.40 4.31
N ILE A 9 -8.72 4.77 4.97
CA ILE A 9 -8.71 5.62 6.16
C ILE A 9 -8.89 4.71 7.38
N ILE A 10 -7.90 4.74 8.27
CA ILE A 10 -7.86 3.97 9.51
C ILE A 10 -7.87 4.95 10.68
N LYS A 11 -8.87 4.87 11.56
CA LYS A 11 -8.95 5.71 12.76
C LYS A 11 -8.59 4.92 14.00
N LEU A 12 -7.56 5.37 14.73
CA LEU A 12 -7.07 4.79 15.96
C LEU A 12 -7.07 5.88 17.05
N GLY A 13 -8.07 5.85 17.91
CA GLY A 13 -8.28 6.93 18.87
C GLY A 13 -8.44 8.29 18.16
N ASN A 14 -7.56 9.22 18.48
CA ASN A 14 -7.55 10.56 17.87
C ASN A 14 -6.69 10.66 16.61
N THR A 15 -6.01 9.59 16.21
CA THR A 15 -5.15 9.57 15.02
C THR A 15 -5.88 8.97 13.82
N THR A 16 -5.92 9.72 12.74
CA THR A 16 -6.44 9.27 11.45
C THR A 16 -5.29 9.03 10.50
N ILE A 17 -5.20 7.82 9.97
CA ILE A 17 -4.14 7.35 9.05
C ILE A 17 -4.75 7.19 7.67
N ILE A 18 -4.04 7.59 6.63
CA ILE A 18 -4.37 7.27 5.24
C ILE A 18 -3.24 6.45 4.61
N THR A 19 -3.60 5.42 3.82
CA THR A 19 -2.64 4.58 3.10
C THR A 19 -2.78 4.78 1.61
N ASP A 20 -1.68 4.87 0.87
CA ASP A 20 -1.54 4.87 -0.60
C ASP A 20 -2.67 5.58 -1.36
N PRO A 21 -3.02 6.84 -1.05
CA PRO A 21 -4.20 7.47 -1.64
C PRO A 21 -3.96 7.92 -3.09
N VAL A 22 -4.85 7.47 -4.01
CA VAL A 22 -4.88 7.89 -5.41
C VAL A 22 -6.30 8.32 -5.78
N PHE A 23 -6.54 9.64 -5.84
CA PHE A 23 -7.86 10.22 -6.11
C PHE A 23 -8.15 10.44 -7.60
N GLU A 24 -7.16 10.28 -8.45
CA GLU A 24 -7.31 10.45 -9.91
C GLU A 24 -8.13 9.32 -10.53
N LYS A 25 -8.76 9.65 -11.66
CA LYS A 25 -9.54 8.71 -12.49
C LYS A 25 -8.66 7.66 -13.18
N TYR A 26 -7.37 7.97 -13.37
CA TYR A 26 -6.41 7.12 -14.09
C TYR A 26 -5.15 6.94 -13.23
N TYR A 27 -4.65 5.71 -13.17
CA TYR A 27 -3.33 5.40 -12.68
C TYR A 27 -2.31 5.72 -13.77
N GLY A 28 -1.69 6.90 -13.71
CA GLY A 28 -0.77 7.35 -14.74
C GLY A 28 -0.41 8.83 -14.63
N TYR A 29 -0.03 9.39 -15.76
CA TYR A 29 0.36 10.80 -15.89
C TYR A 29 -0.57 11.55 -16.82
N PHE A 30 -0.79 12.83 -16.56
CA PHE A 30 -1.53 13.75 -17.44
C PHE A 30 -2.92 13.26 -17.88
N GLY A 31 -3.58 12.43 -17.07
CA GLY A 31 -4.89 11.86 -17.41
C GLY A 31 -4.83 10.62 -18.31
N PHE A 32 -3.64 10.07 -18.57
CA PHE A 32 -3.43 8.83 -19.31
C PHE A 32 -2.93 7.73 -18.38
N GLY A 33 -3.29 6.50 -18.68
CA GLY A 33 -2.94 5.31 -17.91
C GLY A 33 -4.13 4.38 -17.71
N THR A 34 -4.02 3.45 -16.76
CA THR A 34 -5.09 2.51 -16.45
C THR A 34 -6.27 3.22 -15.79
N LYS A 35 -7.45 3.10 -16.40
CA LYS A 35 -8.69 3.73 -15.92
C LYS A 35 -9.24 3.01 -14.70
N LYS A 36 -9.63 3.77 -13.68
CA LYS A 36 -10.43 3.24 -12.55
C LYS A 36 -11.91 3.11 -12.96
N TYR A 37 -12.53 2.02 -12.55
CA TYR A 37 -13.95 1.77 -12.77
C TYR A 37 -14.82 2.27 -11.63
N ILE A 38 -14.26 2.31 -10.42
CA ILE A 38 -14.90 2.87 -9.24
C ILE A 38 -14.28 4.22 -8.87
N LYS A 39 -15.04 5.05 -8.19
CA LYS A 39 -14.57 6.31 -7.60
C LYS A 39 -14.41 6.10 -6.10
N PRO A 40 -13.44 6.78 -5.46
CA PRO A 40 -13.42 6.86 -4.00
C PRO A 40 -14.78 7.37 -3.48
N PRO A 41 -15.25 6.89 -2.31
CA PRO A 41 -16.51 7.34 -1.72
C PRO A 41 -16.47 8.79 -1.22
N LEU A 42 -15.28 9.38 -1.14
CA LEU A 42 -15.02 10.76 -0.78
C LEU A 42 -14.16 11.44 -1.85
N GLU A 43 -14.37 12.72 -2.07
CA GLU A 43 -13.40 13.53 -2.81
C GLU A 43 -12.23 13.94 -1.91
N LEU A 44 -11.10 14.31 -2.50
CA LEU A 44 -9.89 14.69 -1.77
C LEU A 44 -10.14 15.84 -0.76
N ARG A 45 -11.02 16.78 -1.11
CA ARG A 45 -11.42 17.92 -0.25
C ARG A 45 -12.37 17.54 0.90
N GLU A 46 -12.99 16.36 0.84
CA GLU A 46 -13.94 15.85 1.82
C GLU A 46 -13.26 14.94 2.86
N LEU A 47 -11.95 14.72 2.72
CA LEU A 47 -11.17 13.95 3.69
C LEU A 47 -11.28 14.58 5.08
N PRO A 48 -11.49 13.77 6.14
CA PRO A 48 -11.28 14.24 7.50
C PRO A 48 -9.82 14.66 7.70
N GLU A 49 -9.52 15.34 8.78
CA GLU A 49 -8.15 15.65 9.13
C GLU A 49 -7.32 14.36 9.21
N ILE A 50 -6.25 14.32 8.43
CA ILE A 50 -5.31 13.20 8.36
C ILE A 50 -4.06 13.53 9.15
N ASN A 51 -3.79 12.76 10.18
CA ASN A 51 -2.62 12.94 11.04
C ASN A 51 -1.38 12.21 10.51
N LEU A 52 -1.59 11.09 9.82
CA LEU A 52 -0.51 10.24 9.32
C LEU A 52 -0.80 9.76 7.90
N PHE A 53 0.15 9.97 7.01
CA PHE A 53 0.15 9.47 5.63
C PHE A 53 1.19 8.36 5.52
N LEU A 54 0.77 7.15 5.16
CA LEU A 54 1.63 6.01 4.86
C LEU A 54 1.66 5.79 3.36
N LEU A 55 2.85 5.75 2.77
CA LEU A 55 3.06 5.38 1.38
C LEU A 55 3.95 4.15 1.32
N SER A 56 3.48 3.10 0.68
CA SER A 56 4.17 1.81 0.61
C SER A 56 5.26 1.74 -0.46
N HIS A 57 4.99 2.28 -1.64
CA HIS A 57 5.94 2.31 -2.77
C HIS A 57 5.50 3.33 -3.83
N ASN A 58 6.21 3.37 -4.94
CA ASN A 58 6.05 4.43 -5.94
C ASN A 58 5.34 4.02 -7.23
N HIS A 59 4.68 2.87 -7.31
CA HIS A 59 3.86 2.53 -8.48
C HIS A 59 2.74 3.55 -8.68
N LEU A 60 2.22 3.62 -9.90
CA LEU A 60 1.28 4.68 -10.29
C LEU A 60 -0.09 4.55 -9.62
N ASP A 61 -0.46 3.36 -9.24
CA ASP A 61 -1.69 2.98 -8.55
C ASP A 61 -1.61 3.11 -7.02
N HIS A 62 -0.42 3.40 -6.47
CA HIS A 62 -0.18 3.65 -5.05
C HIS A 62 0.27 5.08 -4.75
N MET A 63 1.06 5.68 -5.62
CA MET A 63 1.58 7.02 -5.43
C MET A 63 1.13 7.98 -6.53
N SER A 64 0.18 8.86 -6.25
CA SER A 64 -0.19 9.95 -7.13
C SER A 64 0.48 11.25 -6.74
N GLN A 65 1.26 11.83 -7.65
CA GLN A 65 1.83 13.16 -7.46
C GLN A 65 0.77 14.24 -7.38
N LYS A 66 -0.34 14.10 -8.13
CA LYS A 66 -1.45 15.05 -8.11
C LYS A 66 -2.19 15.00 -6.78
N THR A 67 -2.46 13.79 -6.24
CA THR A 67 -3.00 13.64 -4.88
C THR A 67 -2.06 14.28 -3.85
N ILE A 68 -0.74 13.98 -3.90
CA ILE A 68 0.25 14.55 -2.97
C ILE A 68 0.27 16.08 -3.06
N ASN A 69 0.27 16.63 -4.28
CA ASN A 69 0.29 18.08 -4.51
C ASN A 69 -0.98 18.77 -3.99
N ASN A 70 -2.15 18.18 -4.19
CA ASN A 70 -3.43 18.77 -3.83
C ASN A 70 -3.95 18.31 -2.45
N PHE A 71 -3.18 17.51 -1.71
CA PHE A 71 -3.57 17.01 -0.40
C PHE A 71 -3.82 18.16 0.57
N PRO A 72 -5.00 18.23 1.24
CA PRO A 72 -5.41 19.41 1.98
C PRO A 72 -4.60 19.66 3.26
N TYR A 73 -4.00 18.61 3.83
CA TYR A 73 -3.33 18.66 5.14
C TYR A 73 -1.80 18.59 4.99
N LYS A 74 -1.13 19.70 4.69
CA LYS A 74 0.33 19.74 4.49
C LYS A 74 1.16 19.60 5.77
N ASN A 75 0.51 19.68 6.94
CA ASN A 75 1.15 19.39 8.24
C ASN A 75 1.06 17.92 8.66
N THR A 76 0.41 17.07 7.87
CA THR A 76 0.34 15.63 8.10
C THR A 76 1.75 15.05 8.20
N LYS A 77 1.98 14.19 9.21
CA LYS A 77 3.20 13.38 9.29
C LYS A 77 3.19 12.34 8.18
N VAL A 78 4.29 12.22 7.47
CA VAL A 78 4.42 11.33 6.30
C VAL A 78 5.50 10.31 6.57
N LEU A 79 5.17 9.03 6.45
CA LEU A 79 6.12 7.93 6.49
C LEU A 79 6.16 7.27 5.12
N VAL A 80 7.34 7.20 4.54
CA VAL A 80 7.56 6.70 3.18
C VAL A 80 8.85 5.88 3.11
N PRO A 81 8.98 4.94 2.17
CA PRO A 81 10.23 4.26 1.91
C PRO A 81 11.36 5.21 1.49
N LEU A 82 12.59 4.77 1.69
CA LEU A 82 13.79 5.50 1.26
C LEU A 82 13.70 6.03 -0.17
N LYS A 83 14.14 7.28 -0.36
CA LYS A 83 14.17 8.03 -1.63
C LYS A 83 12.80 8.50 -2.16
N LEU A 84 11.72 8.39 -1.38
CA LEU A 84 10.40 8.91 -1.74
C LEU A 84 10.03 10.22 -1.07
N GLY A 85 10.70 10.64 -0.02
CA GLY A 85 10.41 11.88 0.72
C GLY A 85 10.43 13.14 -0.13
N LYS A 86 11.28 13.19 -1.17
CA LYS A 86 11.36 14.31 -2.10
C LYS A 86 10.06 14.63 -2.82
N TYR A 87 9.20 13.63 -3.05
CA TYR A 87 7.90 13.83 -3.69
C TYR A 87 6.91 14.61 -2.81
N PHE A 88 7.10 14.57 -1.50
CA PHE A 88 6.31 15.33 -0.53
C PHE A 88 6.92 16.72 -0.29
N THR A 89 8.23 16.80 0.00
CA THR A 89 8.87 18.08 0.31
C THR A 89 8.82 19.08 -0.84
N ARG A 90 8.86 18.61 -2.09
CA ARG A 90 8.67 19.45 -3.28
C ARG A 90 7.23 19.90 -3.51
N ASN A 91 6.27 19.31 -2.78
CA ASN A 91 4.84 19.61 -2.88
C ASN A 91 4.28 20.25 -1.59
N GLY A 92 5.11 21.02 -0.88
CA GLY A 92 4.70 21.88 0.22
C GLY A 92 4.64 21.22 1.60
N TYR A 93 5.06 19.96 1.74
CA TYR A 93 5.21 19.34 3.06
C TYR A 93 6.51 19.81 3.74
N LYS A 94 6.45 20.10 5.02
CA LYS A 94 7.64 20.47 5.81
C LYS A 94 8.57 19.27 5.93
N LYS A 95 9.89 19.51 5.85
CA LYS A 95 10.90 18.45 5.88
C LYS A 95 10.86 17.64 7.18
N ASP A 96 10.59 18.28 8.31
CA ASP A 96 10.45 17.66 9.63
C ASP A 96 9.21 16.78 9.77
N LYS A 97 8.23 16.91 8.87
CA LYS A 97 7.04 16.06 8.79
C LYS A 97 7.20 14.84 7.91
N VAL A 98 8.25 14.78 7.08
CA VAL A 98 8.47 13.69 6.13
C VAL A 98 9.64 12.83 6.62
N LYS A 99 9.34 11.59 7.00
CA LYS A 99 10.34 10.60 7.42
C LYS A 99 10.46 9.51 6.35
N GLU A 100 11.65 9.36 5.80
CA GLU A 100 12.01 8.18 5.01
C GLU A 100 12.38 7.04 5.96
N MET A 101 11.94 5.83 5.62
CA MET A 101 12.13 4.61 6.41
C MET A 101 12.82 3.53 5.59
N ASP A 102 13.72 2.81 6.23
CA ASP A 102 14.25 1.52 5.77
C ASP A 102 13.42 0.38 6.37
N TRP A 103 13.59 -0.84 5.86
CA TRP A 103 13.01 -2.03 6.47
C TRP A 103 13.47 -2.17 7.92
N PHE A 104 12.53 -2.50 8.78
CA PHE A 104 12.66 -2.60 10.24
C PHE A 104 12.82 -1.27 10.98
N ASP A 105 12.84 -0.13 10.28
CA ASP A 105 12.74 1.16 10.95
C ASP A 105 11.42 1.28 11.70
N LYS A 106 11.49 1.81 12.91
CA LYS A 106 10.38 2.02 13.81
C LYS A 106 10.22 3.52 14.12
N VAL A 107 8.98 4.00 14.07
CA VAL A 107 8.63 5.39 14.36
C VAL A 107 7.47 5.44 15.35
N GLU A 108 7.70 6.04 16.48
CA GLU A 108 6.64 6.39 17.43
C GLU A 108 5.92 7.63 16.93
N ILE A 109 4.62 7.52 16.75
CA ILE A 109 3.75 8.61 16.30
C ILE A 109 3.30 9.42 17.50
N ASN A 110 2.91 8.73 18.56
CA ASN A 110 2.57 9.21 19.89
C ASN A 110 2.73 8.05 20.90
N ASP A 111 2.35 8.25 22.14
CA ASP A 111 2.48 7.26 23.22
C ASP A 111 1.69 5.96 22.99
N GLU A 112 0.70 5.98 22.07
CA GLU A 112 -0.19 4.85 21.82
C GLU A 112 0.08 4.17 20.48
N ILE A 113 0.71 4.86 19.51
CA ILE A 113 0.85 4.38 18.12
C ILE A 113 2.30 4.31 17.71
N THR A 114 2.69 3.15 17.25
CA THR A 114 3.99 2.90 16.64
C THR A 114 3.81 2.31 15.25
N ILE A 115 4.65 2.75 14.31
CA ILE A 115 4.71 2.24 12.94
C ILE A 115 6.07 1.61 12.70
N THR A 116 6.07 0.36 12.27
CA THR A 116 7.28 -0.33 11.80
C THR A 116 7.15 -0.59 10.31
N MET A 117 8.16 -0.22 9.53
CA MET A 117 8.22 -0.62 8.13
C MET A 117 8.81 -2.02 8.02
N LEU A 118 8.16 -2.91 7.26
CA LEU A 118 8.59 -4.29 7.06
C LEU A 118 8.83 -4.56 5.56
N PRO A 119 9.68 -5.54 5.22
CA PRO A 119 9.90 -5.93 3.83
C PRO A 119 8.60 -6.44 3.18
N ALA A 120 8.51 -6.28 1.87
CA ALA A 120 7.49 -6.88 1.02
C ALA A 120 8.15 -7.55 -0.18
N GLN A 121 7.59 -8.66 -0.65
CA GLN A 121 8.03 -9.33 -1.89
C GLN A 121 7.46 -8.58 -3.08
N HIS A 122 8.06 -7.46 -3.39
CA HIS A 122 7.62 -6.54 -4.43
C HIS A 122 8.82 -5.79 -5.03
N TRP A 123 8.57 -4.72 -5.73
CA TRP A 123 9.56 -3.87 -6.40
C TRP A 123 9.06 -2.43 -6.49
N SER A 124 9.90 -1.52 -6.98
CA SER A 124 9.54 -0.13 -7.18
C SER A 124 9.86 0.34 -8.59
N LYS A 125 8.96 1.10 -9.21
CA LYS A 125 9.16 1.75 -10.50
C LYS A 125 8.22 2.93 -10.63
N ARG A 126 8.75 4.06 -11.06
CA ARG A 126 7.92 5.26 -11.26
C ARG A 126 7.70 5.59 -12.72
N TRP A 127 8.67 5.29 -13.57
CA TRP A 127 8.62 5.63 -14.99
C TRP A 127 8.23 4.43 -15.83
N ILE A 128 7.28 4.61 -16.74
CA ILE A 128 6.72 3.52 -17.54
C ILE A 128 7.72 3.04 -18.60
N TRP A 129 8.57 3.96 -19.11
CA TRP A 129 9.48 3.71 -20.21
C TRP A 129 10.90 3.44 -19.71
N GLY A 130 11.47 2.31 -20.14
CA GLY A 130 12.84 1.91 -19.84
C GLY A 130 13.06 1.38 -18.41
N ASP A 131 14.11 0.61 -18.23
CA ASP A 131 14.44 -0.03 -16.93
C ASP A 131 15.19 0.89 -15.95
N GLY A 132 15.53 2.10 -16.39
CA GLY A 132 16.40 3.04 -15.66
C GLY A 132 15.90 3.50 -14.29
N ASN A 133 14.66 3.20 -13.89
CA ASN A 133 14.05 3.60 -12.61
C ASN A 133 13.57 2.44 -11.75
N THR A 134 13.79 1.18 -12.17
CA THR A 134 13.42 0.01 -11.38
C THR A 134 14.29 -0.06 -10.12
N ASN A 135 13.65 -0.26 -8.97
CA ASN A 135 14.27 -0.40 -7.65
C ASN A 135 15.20 0.77 -7.24
N ARG A 136 14.92 1.99 -7.72
CA ARG A 136 15.65 3.21 -7.31
C ARG A 136 15.15 3.82 -6.01
N SER A 137 13.97 3.45 -5.55
CA SER A 137 13.44 3.72 -4.22
C SER A 137 13.16 2.40 -3.53
N LEU A 138 13.06 2.44 -2.21
CA LEU A 138 12.62 1.29 -1.44
C LEU A 138 11.09 1.13 -1.55
N TRP A 139 10.57 -0.01 -1.09
CA TRP A 139 9.16 -0.36 -0.94
C TRP A 139 8.99 -1.19 0.33
N GLY A 140 7.78 -1.33 0.82
CA GLY A 140 7.52 -2.19 1.98
C GLY A 140 6.10 -2.10 2.51
N SER A 141 5.86 -2.93 3.49
CA SER A 141 4.64 -3.05 4.26
C SER A 141 4.74 -2.22 5.55
N PHE A 142 3.61 -1.99 6.22
CA PHE A 142 3.58 -1.31 7.51
C PHE A 142 2.90 -2.16 8.58
N LEU A 143 3.57 -2.34 9.70
CA LEU A 143 2.97 -2.83 10.93
C LEU A 143 2.60 -1.63 11.80
N ILE A 144 1.31 -1.50 12.11
CA ILE A 144 0.74 -0.45 12.92
C ILE A 144 0.38 -1.06 14.27
N GLU A 145 1.02 -0.60 15.33
CA GLU A 145 0.76 -1.04 16.70
C GLU A 145 -0.02 0.03 17.45
N TYR A 146 -1.15 -0.34 18.07
CA TYR A 146 -2.02 0.55 18.83
C TYR A 146 -2.61 -0.17 20.04
N LYS A 147 -2.28 0.28 21.27
CA LYS A 147 -2.84 -0.26 22.52
C LYS A 147 -2.82 -1.80 22.59
N GLY A 148 -1.70 -2.41 22.23
CA GLY A 148 -1.53 -3.86 22.22
C GLY A 148 -2.21 -4.58 21.05
N LYS A 149 -2.86 -3.87 20.14
CA LYS A 149 -3.39 -4.39 18.87
C LYS A 149 -2.41 -4.13 17.73
N LYS A 150 -2.41 -5.02 16.76
CA LYS A 150 -1.52 -4.95 15.59
C LYS A 150 -2.33 -5.02 14.30
N ILE A 151 -2.06 -4.08 13.41
CA ILE A 151 -2.62 -4.04 12.06
C ILE A 151 -1.45 -4.14 11.08
N PHE A 152 -1.53 -5.04 10.13
CA PHE A 152 -0.55 -5.20 9.07
C PHE A 152 -1.13 -4.71 7.74
N PHE A 153 -0.54 -3.69 7.18
CA PHE A 153 -0.82 -3.23 5.83
C PHE A 153 0.25 -3.80 4.91
N ALA A 154 -0.08 -4.91 4.23
CA ALA A 154 0.87 -5.65 3.40
C ALA A 154 1.34 -4.86 2.19
N CYS A 155 0.54 -3.88 1.72
CA CYS A 155 0.77 -3.25 0.44
C CYS A 155 0.68 -4.29 -0.69
N ASP A 156 1.42 -4.09 -1.77
CA ASP A 156 1.59 -5.08 -2.81
C ASP A 156 2.71 -6.05 -2.44
N THR A 157 2.38 -7.31 -2.48
CA THR A 157 3.34 -8.37 -2.18
C THR A 157 2.94 -9.70 -2.80
N GLY A 158 3.95 -10.49 -3.17
CA GLY A 158 3.83 -11.90 -3.46
C GLY A 158 4.22 -12.78 -2.26
N PRO A 159 4.10 -14.10 -2.39
CA PRO A 159 4.54 -15.05 -1.38
C PRO A 159 6.08 -15.04 -1.26
N ALA A 160 6.57 -15.09 -0.01
CA ALA A 160 8.00 -15.17 0.27
C ALA A 160 8.28 -15.87 1.61
N PRO A 161 9.39 -16.59 1.74
CA PRO A 161 9.73 -17.37 2.95
C PRO A 161 9.89 -16.51 4.20
N PHE A 162 10.33 -15.26 4.07
CA PHE A 162 10.59 -14.37 5.19
C PHE A 162 9.33 -13.99 5.99
N TYR A 163 8.12 -14.22 5.45
CA TYR A 163 6.87 -13.92 6.18
C TYR A 163 6.70 -14.79 7.41
N LYS A 164 7.21 -16.03 7.39
CA LYS A 164 7.23 -16.90 8.56
C LYS A 164 8.09 -16.31 9.67
N GLU A 165 9.29 -15.84 9.35
CA GLU A 165 10.20 -15.19 10.30
C GLU A 165 9.58 -13.89 10.86
N LEU A 166 8.91 -13.09 10.00
CA LEU A 166 8.17 -11.92 10.44
C LEU A 166 7.02 -12.29 11.39
N GLY A 167 6.31 -13.38 11.12
CA GLY A 167 5.25 -13.91 11.98
C GLY A 167 5.76 -14.38 13.34
N GLU A 168 6.94 -14.98 13.39
CA GLU A 168 7.61 -15.34 14.65
C GLU A 168 8.01 -14.10 15.45
N LYS A 169 8.54 -13.07 14.78
CA LYS A 169 9.04 -11.85 15.43
C LYS A 169 7.94 -10.87 15.84
N PHE A 170 6.93 -10.67 15.01
CA PHE A 170 5.93 -9.62 15.17
C PHE A 170 4.52 -10.13 15.46
N GLY A 171 4.22 -11.40 15.19
CA GLY A 171 2.90 -11.98 15.44
C GLY A 171 2.61 -12.22 16.94
N PRO A 172 1.36 -12.52 17.30
CA PRO A 172 0.20 -12.52 16.44
C PRO A 172 -0.25 -11.11 16.02
N ILE A 173 -0.85 -11.00 14.82
CA ILE A 173 -1.37 -9.75 14.26
C ILE A 173 -2.89 -9.83 14.25
N ASP A 174 -3.58 -8.78 14.70
CA ASP A 174 -5.05 -8.82 14.86
C ASP A 174 -5.78 -8.65 13.52
N LEU A 175 -5.26 -7.81 12.61
CA LEU A 175 -5.87 -7.52 11.31
C LEU A 175 -4.78 -7.34 10.23
N GLY A 176 -4.96 -7.96 9.07
CA GLY A 176 -4.11 -7.75 7.89
C GLY A 176 -4.92 -7.25 6.70
N PHE A 177 -4.35 -6.30 5.97
CA PHE A 177 -4.79 -5.88 4.64
C PHE A 177 -3.78 -6.39 3.63
N GLY A 178 -4.22 -7.11 2.58
CA GLY A 178 -3.32 -7.65 1.57
C GLY A 178 -3.93 -7.68 0.19
N ASN A 179 -3.07 -7.56 -0.82
CA ASN A 179 -3.49 -7.61 -2.21
C ASN A 179 -3.98 -9.00 -2.60
N ILE A 180 -5.10 -9.04 -3.32
CA ILE A 180 -5.67 -10.27 -3.89
C ILE A 180 -5.91 -10.15 -5.40
N GLY A 181 -5.50 -9.05 -6.03
CA GLY A 181 -5.62 -8.78 -7.46
C GLY A 181 -4.28 -8.48 -8.11
N ALA A 182 -4.29 -8.32 -9.43
CA ALA A 182 -3.13 -8.10 -10.29
C ALA A 182 -2.10 -9.24 -10.26
N TYR A 183 -2.56 -10.49 -10.20
CA TYR A 183 -1.71 -11.68 -10.12
C TYR A 183 -1.60 -12.47 -11.43
N ASN A 184 -2.50 -12.27 -12.40
CA ASN A 184 -2.53 -13.03 -13.64
C ASN A 184 -1.99 -12.22 -14.82
N PHE A 185 -0.74 -12.43 -15.18
CA PHE A 185 -0.08 -11.77 -16.32
C PHE A 185 0.16 -12.71 -17.51
N PHE A 186 -0.32 -13.96 -17.47
CA PHE A 186 -0.18 -14.89 -18.59
C PHE A 186 -1.18 -14.53 -19.72
N PRO A 187 -0.81 -14.46 -21.03
CA PRO A 187 0.51 -14.83 -21.59
C PRO A 187 1.47 -13.66 -21.85
N ILE A 188 1.18 -12.45 -21.34
CA ILE A 188 1.95 -11.23 -21.62
C ILE A 188 3.39 -11.36 -21.10
N ILE A 189 3.54 -11.97 -19.93
CA ILE A 189 4.85 -12.32 -19.37
C ILE A 189 4.95 -13.83 -19.44
N ASN A 190 6.04 -14.38 -20.00
CA ASN A 190 6.25 -15.83 -20.07
C ASN A 190 6.53 -16.34 -18.64
N VAL A 191 5.46 -16.76 -17.98
CA VAL A 191 5.39 -17.00 -16.54
C VAL A 191 5.88 -18.39 -16.15
N LYS A 192 7.01 -18.83 -16.66
CA LYS A 192 7.77 -19.84 -15.91
C LYS A 192 8.21 -19.28 -14.55
N ASP A 193 8.46 -18.00 -14.47
CA ASP A 193 8.58 -17.24 -13.24
C ASP A 193 7.26 -16.51 -13.03
N LYS A 194 6.26 -17.16 -12.40
CA LYS A 194 5.08 -16.48 -11.85
C LYS A 194 5.56 -15.24 -11.15
N SER A 195 5.02 -14.07 -11.53
CA SER A 195 5.36 -12.84 -10.85
C SER A 195 5.13 -13.07 -9.37
N THR A 196 6.19 -13.24 -8.61
CA THR A 196 6.13 -13.35 -7.15
C THR A 196 5.79 -12.02 -6.49
N ALA A 197 5.48 -11.00 -7.28
CA ALA A 197 5.25 -9.63 -6.83
C ALA A 197 3.81 -9.35 -6.37
N HIS A 198 2.85 -10.22 -6.74
CA HIS A 198 1.46 -10.15 -6.32
C HIS A 198 0.95 -11.54 -5.95
N ALA A 199 0.38 -11.65 -4.77
CA ALA A 199 -0.28 -12.87 -4.31
C ALA A 199 -1.68 -12.98 -4.93
N ASN A 200 -2.06 -14.19 -5.33
CA ASN A 200 -3.47 -14.54 -5.53
C ASN A 200 -4.17 -14.73 -4.16
N PRO A 201 -5.50 -14.91 -4.10
CA PRO A 201 -6.22 -15.05 -2.83
C PRO A 201 -5.70 -16.17 -1.92
N GLU A 202 -5.40 -17.35 -2.46
CA GLU A 202 -4.90 -18.50 -1.70
C GLU A 202 -3.47 -18.25 -1.18
N GLU A 203 -2.63 -17.66 -2.01
CA GLU A 203 -1.27 -17.28 -1.64
C GLU A 203 -1.28 -16.21 -0.55
N LEU A 204 -2.20 -15.22 -0.63
CA LEU A 204 -2.36 -14.24 0.44
C LEU A 204 -2.77 -14.89 1.75
N LEU A 205 -3.73 -15.81 1.74
CA LEU A 205 -4.16 -16.51 2.96
C LEU A 205 -3.01 -17.32 3.57
N SER A 206 -2.19 -17.98 2.75
CA SER A 206 -1.00 -18.69 3.21
C SER A 206 0.02 -17.75 3.85
N LEU A 207 0.35 -16.64 3.18
CA LEU A 207 1.24 -15.61 3.67
C LEU A 207 0.74 -15.01 5.00
N MET A 208 -0.55 -14.71 5.09
CA MET A 208 -1.16 -14.16 6.30
C MET A 208 -1.18 -15.15 7.46
N LYS A 209 -1.28 -16.45 7.16
CA LYS A 209 -1.12 -17.53 8.15
C LYS A 209 0.31 -17.58 8.67
N ASP A 210 1.30 -17.50 7.80
CA ASP A 210 2.72 -17.44 8.17
C ASP A 210 3.02 -16.22 9.07
N LEU A 211 2.43 -15.07 8.77
CA LEU A 211 2.46 -13.86 9.61
C LEU A 211 1.65 -13.95 10.91
N ARG A 212 0.90 -15.04 11.13
CA ARG A 212 0.03 -15.25 12.28
C ARG A 212 -1.06 -14.18 12.39
N VAL A 213 -1.62 -13.76 11.25
CA VAL A 213 -2.72 -12.78 11.17
C VAL A 213 -4.05 -13.48 11.48
N LYS A 214 -4.85 -12.88 12.37
CA LYS A 214 -6.13 -13.45 12.82
C LYS A 214 -7.29 -13.18 11.89
N LYS A 215 -7.31 -11.98 11.25
CA LYS A 215 -8.36 -11.54 10.32
C LYS A 215 -7.70 -10.88 9.11
N VAL A 216 -8.22 -11.16 7.92
CA VAL A 216 -7.68 -10.64 6.65
C VAL A 216 -8.76 -9.89 5.91
N ILE A 217 -8.40 -8.76 5.33
CA ILE A 217 -9.19 -7.99 4.37
C ILE A 217 -8.42 -7.97 3.06
N GLY A 218 -9.04 -8.47 1.99
CA GLY A 218 -8.49 -8.38 0.64
C GLY A 218 -8.60 -6.97 0.08
N MET A 219 -7.56 -6.50 -0.56
CA MET A 219 -7.49 -5.21 -1.25
C MET A 219 -6.87 -5.35 -2.64
N HIS A 220 -6.68 -4.25 -3.35
CA HIS A 220 -6.03 -4.21 -4.66
C HIS A 220 -6.81 -4.98 -5.74
N TRP A 221 -8.14 -4.94 -5.70
CA TRP A 221 -9.02 -5.62 -6.65
C TRP A 221 -10.25 -4.76 -6.98
N GLY A 222 -10.92 -5.07 -8.09
CA GLY A 222 -12.20 -4.46 -8.45
C GLY A 222 -12.14 -2.96 -8.85
N THR A 223 -10.98 -2.32 -8.73
CA THR A 223 -10.84 -0.87 -8.98
C THR A 223 -10.43 -0.56 -10.42
N ALA A 224 -9.52 -1.32 -10.99
CA ALA A 224 -9.00 -1.17 -12.34
C ALA A 224 -8.53 -2.51 -12.90
N ILE A 225 -8.44 -2.63 -14.22
CA ILE A 225 -7.84 -3.80 -14.86
C ILE A 225 -6.32 -3.57 -14.90
N LEU A 226 -5.60 -4.25 -14.04
CA LEU A 226 -4.14 -4.19 -13.93
C LEU A 226 -3.45 -5.44 -14.47
N SER A 227 -4.20 -6.55 -14.59
CA SER A 227 -3.74 -7.82 -15.13
C SER A 227 -4.89 -8.52 -15.88
N LEU A 228 -4.78 -9.81 -16.14
CA LEU A 228 -5.71 -10.54 -17.01
C LEU A 228 -6.78 -11.36 -16.27
N GLU A 229 -6.78 -11.39 -14.94
CA GLU A 229 -7.92 -11.95 -14.22
C GLU A 229 -9.17 -11.08 -14.44
N PRO A 230 -10.36 -11.70 -14.59
CA PRO A 230 -11.59 -10.97 -14.69
C PRO A 230 -11.85 -10.10 -13.45
N ILE A 231 -12.24 -8.84 -13.66
CA ILE A 231 -12.43 -7.88 -12.57
C ILE A 231 -13.47 -8.33 -11.52
N TRP A 232 -14.40 -9.20 -11.91
CA TRP A 232 -15.46 -9.75 -11.05
C TRP A 232 -15.11 -11.11 -10.43
N GLU A 233 -14.01 -11.77 -10.86
CA GLU A 233 -13.64 -13.08 -10.38
C GLU A 233 -13.56 -13.12 -8.84
N LEU A 234 -12.96 -12.11 -8.26
CA LEU A 234 -12.77 -12.01 -6.82
C LEU A 234 -14.06 -11.70 -6.06
N SER A 235 -15.09 -11.16 -6.71
CA SER A 235 -16.40 -10.96 -6.09
C SER A 235 -17.15 -12.29 -5.88
N LEU A 236 -16.78 -13.34 -6.59
CA LEU A 236 -17.36 -14.68 -6.48
C LEU A 236 -16.74 -15.53 -5.35
N ILE A 237 -15.60 -15.10 -4.81
CA ILE A 237 -14.89 -15.82 -3.74
C ILE A 237 -15.57 -15.62 -2.37
N HIS A 238 -16.52 -14.69 -2.26
CA HIS A 238 -17.24 -14.39 -1.02
C HIS A 238 -18.55 -15.18 -0.83
N ILE A 239 -18.71 -16.27 -1.56
CA ILE A 239 -19.90 -17.15 -1.43
C ILE A 239 -19.57 -18.34 -0.55
#